data_56b3153acb152bb096e19170d85912c8
#
_entry.id   56b3153acb152bb096e19170d85912c8
#
_cell.length_a   1.000
_cell.length_b   1.000
_cell.length_c   1.000
_cell.angle_alpha   90.00
_cell.angle_beta   90.00
_cell.angle_gamma   90.00
#
_symmetry.space_group_name_H-M   'P 1'
#
loop_
_entity.id
_entity.type
_entity.pdbx_description
1 polymer ?
#
loop_
_entity_poly.entity_id
_entity_poly.type
_entity_poly.pdbx_seq_one_letter_code
_entity_poly.pdbx_strand_id
1 'polypeptide(L)'
;PKTMALELFKPFVMKRLVELGKVENIKGAKRAIERNASFVWDILEEVIDGRLVLLNRAPTLHRLSIQAFEPVLVEGKAIHLHPLVCEPFNADFDGDQMSVHVPLSQQAQAEARVLMLSSNNLRSPASGKPVNTPRQDMIIGVYYLTQARDGLAGEGHVFASFDDAMNAYDARTEIDLQAKIQVRVAGEDANVENEDGTRLFRVNNGGGDVLELDVTGNKTARFETTIGRIIYNRQCLPRDYEYVNYKMGSGDVKKLVAECCDRYPQAEVAEMLDNIKYTGFHYATRSGLTISLWDALIPDEKPEILAETQAKADQINENFENGLITSRERHNEVVQVWTDATDKVSALMLDMFDEENPLYMMADSGARGSKTQLRQLGGMRGLMADMSGETIDLPIKANFREGLLPLEYFISTYGARKGLVDTASHTSDSGYLTRRLVDVGQDVIVREEDCGTTEGVTYDLILESGDINADLVGRCFIEDVVAADGTVLFHKDEYIEREADLKKMIDAGLTKVKLRALLTCRSK
;
A
#
# COMPACT_ATOMS: atom_id res chain seq x y z
N PRO A 1 -18.39 -18.16 -9.53
CA PRO A 1 -18.68 -19.34 -10.39
C PRO A 1 -20.18 -19.62 -10.50
N LYS A 2 -20.69 -19.80 -11.74
CA LYS A 2 -22.11 -20.08 -12.00
C LYS A 2 -22.67 -21.24 -11.18
N THR A 3 -21.92 -22.32 -11.06
CA THR A 3 -22.33 -23.51 -10.31
C THR A 3 -22.48 -23.24 -8.81
N MET A 4 -21.58 -22.45 -8.24
CA MET A 4 -21.63 -22.04 -6.85
C MET A 4 -22.82 -21.09 -6.60
N ALA A 5 -23.01 -20.13 -7.49
CA ALA A 5 -24.14 -19.20 -7.42
C ALA A 5 -25.49 -19.94 -7.48
N LEU A 6 -25.60 -20.96 -8.36
CA LEU A 6 -26.83 -21.74 -8.47
C LEU A 6 -27.20 -22.47 -7.14
N GLU A 7 -26.21 -23.03 -6.44
CA GLU A 7 -26.47 -23.66 -5.14
C GLU A 7 -26.80 -22.64 -4.05
N LEU A 8 -26.10 -21.50 -4.01
CA LEU A 8 -26.36 -20.46 -3.01
C LEU A 8 -27.72 -19.78 -3.18
N PHE A 9 -28.13 -19.51 -4.41
CA PHE A 9 -29.39 -18.83 -4.74
C PHE A 9 -30.53 -19.79 -5.07
N LYS A 10 -30.34 -21.10 -4.92
CA LYS A 10 -31.30 -22.16 -5.26
C LYS A 10 -32.72 -21.91 -4.75
N PRO A 11 -32.97 -21.51 -3.48
CA PRO A 11 -34.33 -21.22 -3.01
C PRO A 11 -35.00 -20.08 -3.76
N PHE A 12 -34.25 -19.04 -4.10
CA PHE A 12 -34.76 -17.87 -4.82
C PHE A 12 -35.05 -18.21 -6.29
N VAL A 13 -34.17 -18.95 -6.93
CA VAL A 13 -34.38 -19.46 -8.29
C VAL A 13 -35.59 -20.38 -8.36
N MET A 14 -35.75 -21.32 -7.42
CA MET A 14 -36.94 -22.20 -7.36
C MET A 14 -38.24 -21.40 -7.22
N LYS A 15 -38.26 -20.38 -6.37
CA LYS A 15 -39.40 -19.50 -6.20
C LYS A 15 -39.72 -18.77 -7.50
N ARG A 16 -38.73 -18.17 -8.14
CA ARG A 16 -38.87 -17.39 -9.36
C ARG A 16 -39.33 -18.23 -10.56
N LEU A 17 -38.82 -19.47 -10.68
CA LEU A 17 -39.26 -20.45 -11.68
C LEU A 17 -40.75 -20.76 -11.60
N VAL A 18 -41.30 -20.88 -10.38
CA VAL A 18 -42.74 -21.14 -10.18
C VAL A 18 -43.56 -19.86 -10.44
N GLU A 19 -43.11 -18.69 -10.01
CA GLU A 19 -43.77 -17.41 -10.25
C GLU A 19 -43.92 -17.08 -11.74
N LEU A 20 -42.88 -17.39 -12.55
CA LEU A 20 -42.88 -17.19 -13.99
C LEU A 20 -43.64 -18.31 -14.77
N GLY A 21 -44.19 -19.28 -14.07
CA GLY A 21 -44.93 -20.38 -14.69
C GLY A 21 -44.06 -21.31 -15.59
N LYS A 22 -42.74 -21.25 -15.46
CA LYS A 22 -41.81 -22.14 -16.20
C LYS A 22 -41.89 -23.59 -15.70
N VAL A 23 -42.35 -23.75 -14.46
CA VAL A 23 -42.57 -25.04 -13.79
C VAL A 23 -43.82 -24.95 -12.92
N GLU A 24 -44.53 -26.06 -12.75
CA GLU A 24 -45.81 -26.10 -12.03
C GLU A 24 -45.65 -26.01 -10.51
N ASN A 25 -44.53 -26.50 -9.97
CA ASN A 25 -44.32 -26.58 -8.52
C ASN A 25 -42.82 -26.60 -8.16
N ILE A 26 -42.51 -26.45 -6.86
CA ILE A 26 -41.16 -26.46 -6.30
C ILE A 26 -40.39 -27.76 -6.65
N LYS A 27 -41.11 -28.92 -6.70
CA LYS A 27 -40.49 -30.19 -7.04
C LYS A 27 -40.05 -30.24 -8.53
N GLY A 28 -40.83 -29.61 -9.41
CA GLY A 28 -40.49 -29.39 -10.81
C GLY A 28 -39.31 -28.46 -10.96
N ALA A 29 -39.28 -27.37 -10.19
CA ALA A 29 -38.16 -26.44 -10.16
C ALA A 29 -36.84 -27.11 -9.74
N LYS A 30 -36.88 -27.93 -8.68
CA LYS A 30 -35.72 -28.68 -8.24
C LYS A 30 -35.18 -29.61 -9.34
N ARG A 31 -36.06 -30.32 -10.04
CA ARG A 31 -35.68 -31.18 -11.17
C ARG A 31 -35.11 -30.42 -12.36
N ALA A 32 -35.66 -29.21 -12.65
CA ALA A 32 -35.12 -28.33 -13.70
C ALA A 32 -33.69 -27.88 -13.40
N ILE A 33 -33.43 -27.52 -12.15
CA ILE A 33 -32.09 -27.15 -11.67
C ILE A 33 -31.13 -28.35 -11.75
N GLU A 34 -31.53 -29.53 -11.29
CA GLU A 34 -30.72 -30.74 -11.33
C GLU A 34 -30.37 -31.19 -12.77
N ARG A 35 -31.22 -30.86 -13.75
CA ARG A 35 -31.00 -31.12 -15.18
C ARG A 35 -30.24 -30.01 -15.89
N ASN A 36 -29.88 -28.94 -15.21
CA ASN A 36 -29.22 -27.75 -15.77
C ASN A 36 -29.95 -27.22 -17.02
N ALA A 37 -31.28 -27.09 -16.94
CA ALA A 37 -32.05 -26.56 -18.05
C ALA A 37 -31.59 -25.14 -18.41
N SER A 38 -31.52 -24.79 -19.71
CA SER A 38 -30.95 -23.51 -20.17
C SER A 38 -31.59 -22.27 -19.53
N PHE A 39 -32.92 -22.28 -19.41
CA PHE A 39 -33.68 -21.17 -18.81
C PHE A 39 -33.40 -20.95 -17.32
N VAL A 40 -32.74 -21.90 -16.62
CA VAL A 40 -32.35 -21.73 -15.20
C VAL A 40 -31.26 -20.69 -15.08
N TRP A 41 -30.36 -20.58 -16.04
CA TRP A 41 -29.25 -19.63 -16.03
C TRP A 41 -29.73 -18.20 -16.21
N ASP A 42 -30.70 -17.96 -17.10
CA ASP A 42 -31.29 -16.64 -17.31
C ASP A 42 -32.00 -16.15 -16.03
N ILE A 43 -32.72 -17.09 -15.35
CA ILE A 43 -33.38 -16.77 -14.09
C ILE A 43 -32.40 -16.58 -12.94
N LEU A 44 -31.30 -17.32 -12.93
CA LEU A 44 -30.23 -17.11 -11.94
C LEU A 44 -29.64 -15.71 -12.06
N GLU A 45 -29.39 -15.23 -13.28
CA GLU A 45 -28.89 -13.88 -13.55
C GLU A 45 -29.88 -12.82 -13.06
N GLU A 46 -31.18 -12.98 -13.39
CA GLU A 46 -32.24 -12.09 -12.90
C GLU A 46 -32.34 -12.07 -11.37
N VAL A 47 -32.19 -13.22 -10.71
CA VAL A 47 -32.32 -13.34 -9.26
C VAL A 47 -31.13 -12.74 -8.52
N ILE A 48 -29.94 -12.80 -9.10
CA ILE A 48 -28.70 -12.28 -8.52
C ILE A 48 -28.66 -10.75 -8.59
N ASP A 49 -29.25 -10.17 -9.64
CA ASP A 49 -29.23 -8.73 -9.85
C ASP A 49 -29.73 -7.95 -8.63
N GLY A 50 -28.93 -6.97 -8.19
CA GLY A 50 -29.19 -6.15 -7.02
C GLY A 50 -29.08 -6.83 -5.66
N ARG A 51 -28.69 -8.12 -5.59
CA ARG A 51 -28.46 -8.83 -4.33
C ARG A 51 -27.00 -8.86 -3.96
N LEU A 52 -26.73 -8.71 -2.67
CA LEU A 52 -25.37 -8.77 -2.13
C LEU A 52 -25.05 -10.16 -1.60
N VAL A 53 -23.78 -10.51 -1.68
CA VAL A 53 -23.17 -11.66 -1.00
C VAL A 53 -22.06 -11.17 -0.08
N LEU A 54 -21.87 -11.88 1.03
CA LEU A 54 -20.78 -11.62 1.96
C LEU A 54 -19.66 -12.62 1.68
N LEU A 55 -18.44 -12.11 1.48
CA LEU A 55 -17.23 -12.91 1.41
C LEU A 55 -16.48 -12.82 2.73
N ASN A 56 -15.98 -13.94 3.21
CA ASN A 56 -15.16 -14.04 4.41
C ASN A 56 -13.92 -14.89 4.15
N ARG A 57 -12.74 -14.36 4.50
CA ARG A 57 -11.50 -15.13 4.56
C ARG A 57 -11.10 -15.38 6.01
N ALA A 58 -10.89 -16.64 6.38
CA ALA A 58 -10.32 -17.00 7.67
C ALA A 58 -8.78 -16.85 7.64
N PRO A 59 -8.13 -16.41 8.76
CA PRO A 59 -8.75 -16.01 10.03
C PRO A 59 -9.42 -14.64 9.97
N THR A 60 -10.59 -14.50 10.59
CA THR A 60 -11.33 -13.23 10.67
C THR A 60 -10.77 -12.39 11.82
N LEU A 61 -9.74 -11.61 11.57
CA LEU A 61 -9.04 -10.83 12.60
C LEU A 61 -9.66 -9.46 12.86
N HIS A 62 -10.37 -8.90 11.88
CA HIS A 62 -11.01 -7.58 11.97
C HIS A 62 -12.25 -7.53 11.07
N ARG A 63 -13.07 -6.49 11.23
CA ARG A 63 -14.36 -6.39 10.53
C ARG A 63 -14.23 -6.39 9.00
N LEU A 64 -13.09 -5.92 8.45
CA LEU A 64 -12.85 -5.90 7.00
C LEU A 64 -12.51 -7.27 6.41
N SER A 65 -12.34 -8.29 7.24
CA SER A 65 -12.23 -9.68 6.79
C SER A 65 -13.58 -10.27 6.34
N ILE A 66 -14.68 -9.54 6.53
CA ILE A 66 -16.00 -9.84 5.99
C ILE A 66 -16.51 -8.60 5.26
N GLN A 67 -16.69 -8.69 3.95
CA GLN A 67 -17.20 -7.57 3.15
C GLN A 67 -18.30 -8.04 2.19
N ALA A 68 -19.19 -7.11 1.85
CA ALA A 68 -20.27 -7.34 0.90
C ALA A 68 -19.85 -6.95 -0.52
N PHE A 69 -20.34 -7.73 -1.48
CA PHE A 69 -20.10 -7.52 -2.91
C PHE A 69 -21.35 -7.78 -3.70
N GLU A 70 -21.50 -7.12 -4.84
CA GLU A 70 -22.46 -7.48 -5.87
C GLU A 70 -21.86 -8.59 -6.73
N PRO A 71 -22.51 -9.76 -6.82
CA PRO A 71 -21.95 -10.88 -7.55
C PRO A 71 -22.15 -10.75 -9.06
N VAL A 72 -21.13 -11.12 -9.81
CA VAL A 72 -21.16 -11.27 -11.27
C VAL A 72 -20.86 -12.73 -11.61
N LEU A 73 -21.66 -13.31 -12.51
CA LEU A 73 -21.49 -14.71 -12.90
C LEU A 73 -20.29 -14.88 -13.83
N VAL A 74 -19.41 -15.81 -13.47
CA VAL A 74 -18.24 -16.16 -14.26
C VAL A 74 -18.17 -17.67 -14.51
N GLU A 75 -17.54 -18.05 -15.61
CA GLU A 75 -17.21 -19.45 -15.88
C GLU A 75 -16.04 -19.92 -15.02
N GLY A 76 -15.87 -21.22 -14.87
CA GLY A 76 -14.80 -21.81 -14.08
C GLY A 76 -15.24 -22.20 -12.66
N LYS A 77 -14.25 -22.44 -11.79
CA LYS A 77 -14.46 -22.93 -10.42
C LYS A 77 -13.92 -21.98 -9.34
N ALA A 78 -13.18 -20.94 -9.72
CA ALA A 78 -12.58 -20.01 -8.80
C ALA A 78 -13.46 -18.77 -8.62
N ILE A 79 -13.44 -18.19 -7.40
CA ILE A 79 -14.02 -16.87 -7.11
C ILE A 79 -13.05 -15.83 -7.64
N HIS A 80 -13.56 -14.87 -8.42
CA HIS A 80 -12.79 -13.71 -8.87
C HIS A 80 -12.98 -12.59 -7.86
N LEU A 81 -11.89 -12.22 -7.19
CA LEU A 81 -11.88 -11.19 -6.17
C LEU A 81 -11.25 -9.90 -6.73
N HIS A 82 -11.82 -8.75 -6.38
CA HIS A 82 -11.26 -7.47 -6.77
C HIS A 82 -9.87 -7.25 -6.16
N PRO A 83 -8.83 -6.89 -6.94
CA PRO A 83 -7.45 -6.81 -6.44
C PRO A 83 -7.24 -5.86 -5.26
N LEU A 84 -7.95 -4.74 -5.21
CA LEU A 84 -7.80 -3.75 -4.13
C LEU A 84 -8.31 -4.21 -2.77
N VAL A 85 -9.18 -5.23 -2.71
CA VAL A 85 -9.65 -5.79 -1.44
C VAL A 85 -8.79 -6.94 -0.91
N CYS A 86 -7.76 -7.34 -1.64
CA CYS A 86 -6.83 -8.37 -1.17
C CYS A 86 -6.11 -7.96 0.12
N GLU A 87 -5.76 -6.68 0.27
CA GLU A 87 -5.11 -6.18 1.48
C GLU A 87 -6.00 -6.28 2.73
N PRO A 88 -7.25 -5.76 2.74
CA PRO A 88 -8.14 -5.92 3.89
C PRO A 88 -8.46 -7.37 4.24
N PHE A 89 -8.54 -8.27 3.26
CA PHE A 89 -8.72 -9.70 3.50
C PHE A 89 -7.43 -10.43 3.87
N ASN A 90 -6.27 -9.80 3.72
CA ASN A 90 -4.96 -10.46 3.73
C ASN A 90 -4.95 -11.69 2.80
N ALA A 91 -5.55 -11.56 1.61
CA ALA A 91 -5.73 -12.61 0.63
C ALA A 91 -4.73 -12.49 -0.51
N ASP A 92 -4.29 -13.62 -1.01
CA ASP A 92 -3.54 -13.75 -2.25
C ASP A 92 -4.14 -14.88 -3.12
N PHE A 93 -3.63 -15.04 -4.33
CA PHE A 93 -4.17 -16.00 -5.29
C PHE A 93 -3.33 -17.28 -5.40
N ASP A 94 -2.70 -17.70 -4.31
CA ASP A 94 -1.86 -18.89 -4.23
C ASP A 94 -2.64 -20.19 -3.88
N GLY A 95 -3.95 -20.08 -3.70
CA GLY A 95 -4.84 -21.18 -3.30
C GLY A 95 -5.71 -20.86 -2.09
N ASP A 96 -5.78 -19.60 -1.68
CA ASP A 96 -6.67 -19.15 -0.62
C ASP A 96 -8.12 -19.55 -0.88
N GLN A 97 -8.84 -19.81 0.22
CA GLN A 97 -10.27 -20.13 0.21
C GLN A 97 -11.06 -19.06 0.94
N MET A 98 -12.28 -18.80 0.48
CA MET A 98 -13.24 -17.90 1.10
C MET A 98 -14.59 -18.57 1.30
N SER A 99 -15.26 -18.19 2.39
CA SER A 99 -16.67 -18.52 2.63
C SER A 99 -17.57 -17.48 1.97
N VAL A 100 -18.67 -17.94 1.37
CA VAL A 100 -19.68 -17.04 0.78
C VAL A 100 -20.99 -17.20 1.55
N HIS A 101 -21.58 -16.08 1.95
CA HIS A 101 -22.85 -16.05 2.66
C HIS A 101 -23.84 -15.16 1.92
N VAL A 102 -25.11 -15.57 1.85
CA VAL A 102 -26.19 -14.80 1.25
C VAL A 102 -27.11 -14.26 2.31
N PRO A 103 -27.17 -12.95 2.55
CA PRO A 103 -28.18 -12.35 3.43
C PRO A 103 -29.59 -12.60 2.88
N LEU A 104 -30.48 -13.21 3.68
CA LEU A 104 -31.77 -13.70 3.21
C LEU A 104 -32.87 -12.66 3.31
N SER A 105 -32.92 -11.86 4.40
CA SER A 105 -33.97 -10.86 4.61
C SER A 105 -33.64 -9.55 3.92
N GLN A 106 -34.66 -8.75 3.61
CA GLN A 106 -34.49 -7.39 3.08
C GLN A 106 -33.71 -6.50 4.04
N GLN A 107 -33.95 -6.65 5.35
CA GLN A 107 -33.21 -5.93 6.38
C GLN A 107 -31.73 -6.27 6.35
N ALA A 108 -31.37 -7.57 6.31
CA ALA A 108 -29.98 -8.02 6.22
C ALA A 108 -29.29 -7.55 4.92
N GLN A 109 -30.04 -7.50 3.80
CA GLN A 109 -29.52 -6.95 2.54
C GLN A 109 -29.26 -5.44 2.64
N ALA A 110 -30.16 -4.69 3.30
CA ALA A 110 -29.97 -3.25 3.52
C ALA A 110 -28.76 -2.97 4.44
N GLU A 111 -28.63 -3.72 5.54
CA GLU A 111 -27.47 -3.62 6.43
C GLU A 111 -26.16 -3.95 5.70
N ALA A 112 -26.14 -5.02 4.90
CA ALA A 112 -24.98 -5.40 4.09
C ALA A 112 -24.59 -4.28 3.10
N ARG A 113 -25.57 -3.62 2.48
CA ARG A 113 -25.33 -2.52 1.54
C ARG A 113 -24.77 -1.27 2.21
N VAL A 114 -25.32 -0.88 3.34
CA VAL A 114 -24.92 0.36 4.03
C VAL A 114 -23.62 0.19 4.81
N LEU A 115 -23.45 -0.92 5.54
CA LEU A 115 -22.36 -1.09 6.49
C LEU A 115 -21.20 -1.93 5.97
N MET A 116 -21.44 -2.90 5.07
CA MET A 116 -20.45 -3.92 4.74
C MET A 116 -19.96 -3.86 3.28
N LEU A 117 -20.58 -3.07 2.42
CA LEU A 117 -20.16 -2.96 1.01
C LEU A 117 -18.71 -2.48 0.94
N SER A 118 -17.88 -3.15 0.11
CA SER A 118 -16.45 -2.88 0.03
C SER A 118 -16.12 -1.45 -0.37
N SER A 119 -16.90 -0.84 -1.28
CA SER A 119 -16.77 0.56 -1.68
C SER A 119 -17.03 1.56 -0.54
N ASN A 120 -17.80 1.17 0.50
CA ASN A 120 -18.07 2.00 1.67
C ASN A 120 -17.04 1.82 2.78
N ASN A 121 -16.11 0.88 2.64
CA ASN A 121 -15.11 0.54 3.66
C ASN A 121 -13.68 0.74 3.13
N LEU A 122 -13.41 1.92 2.58
CA LEU A 122 -12.10 2.26 2.02
C LEU A 122 -11.06 2.58 3.09
N ARG A 123 -11.49 2.95 4.33
CA ARG A 123 -10.60 3.33 5.42
C ARG A 123 -10.57 2.29 6.54
N SER A 124 -9.42 2.16 7.17
CA SER A 124 -9.26 1.34 8.38
C SER A 124 -10.02 1.96 9.55
N PRO A 125 -10.87 1.21 10.25
CA PRO A 125 -11.52 1.71 11.46
C PRO A 125 -10.55 1.94 12.62
N ALA A 126 -9.36 1.34 12.59
CA ALA A 126 -8.35 1.49 13.63
C ALA A 126 -7.55 2.80 13.51
N SER A 127 -7.21 3.23 12.28
CA SER A 127 -6.31 4.36 12.05
C SER A 127 -6.86 5.44 11.12
N GLY A 128 -8.01 5.23 10.48
CA GLY A 128 -8.56 6.13 9.46
C GLY A 128 -7.79 6.16 8.14
N LYS A 129 -6.63 5.50 8.07
CA LYS A 129 -5.81 5.43 6.85
C LYS A 129 -6.50 4.57 5.77
N PRO A 130 -6.31 4.85 4.48
CA PRO A 130 -6.89 4.03 3.42
C PRO A 130 -6.32 2.60 3.48
N VAL A 131 -7.19 1.62 3.29
CA VAL A 131 -6.84 0.19 3.30
C VAL A 131 -6.78 -0.35 1.88
N ASN A 132 -7.71 0.06 1.01
CA ASN A 132 -7.76 -0.38 -0.37
C ASN A 132 -6.77 0.43 -1.22
N THR A 133 -5.49 0.11 -1.14
CA THR A 133 -4.43 0.83 -1.85
C THR A 133 -3.89 0.01 -3.03
N PRO A 134 -3.56 0.67 -4.17
CA PRO A 134 -2.87 0.01 -5.27
C PRO A 134 -1.55 -0.62 -4.84
N ARG A 135 -1.24 -1.81 -5.37
CA ARG A 135 -0.04 -2.59 -5.02
C ARG A 135 0.54 -3.30 -6.24
N GLN A 136 1.77 -3.81 -6.09
CA GLN A 136 2.45 -4.68 -7.06
C GLN A 136 2.38 -4.13 -8.50
N ASP A 137 1.78 -4.85 -9.43
CA ASP A 137 1.74 -4.49 -10.85
C ASP A 137 1.02 -3.15 -11.10
N MET A 138 0.04 -2.80 -10.28
CA MET A 138 -0.61 -1.50 -10.37
C MET A 138 0.38 -0.36 -10.11
N ILE A 139 1.26 -0.53 -9.11
CA ILE A 139 2.31 0.45 -8.79
C ILE A 139 3.40 0.47 -9.86
N ILE A 140 3.82 -0.69 -10.36
CA ILE A 140 4.79 -0.77 -11.46
C ILE A 140 4.29 -0.01 -12.68
N GLY A 141 3.00 -0.18 -13.03
CA GLY A 141 2.42 0.52 -14.18
C GLY A 141 2.36 2.03 -13.98
N VAL A 142 1.97 2.50 -12.79
CA VAL A 142 1.96 3.94 -12.45
C VAL A 142 3.39 4.50 -12.44
N TYR A 143 4.35 3.79 -11.86
CA TYR A 143 5.75 4.19 -11.83
C TYR A 143 6.32 4.32 -13.24
N TYR A 144 6.13 3.30 -14.10
CA TYR A 144 6.55 3.34 -15.51
C TYR A 144 5.90 4.49 -16.27
N LEU A 145 4.59 4.73 -16.05
CA LEU A 145 3.84 5.78 -16.70
C LEU A 145 4.30 7.19 -16.30
N THR A 146 4.68 7.39 -15.03
CA THR A 146 5.06 8.71 -14.49
C THR A 146 6.55 8.99 -14.55
N GLN A 147 7.37 8.04 -14.98
CA GLN A 147 8.80 8.22 -15.20
C GLN A 147 9.05 9.23 -16.33
N ALA A 148 10.09 10.05 -16.21
CA ALA A 148 10.57 10.92 -17.27
C ALA A 148 12.01 10.54 -17.62
N ARG A 149 12.34 10.52 -18.90
CA ARG A 149 13.66 10.16 -19.40
C ARG A 149 14.15 11.21 -20.41
N ASP A 150 15.45 11.42 -20.41
CA ASP A 150 16.13 12.31 -21.37
C ASP A 150 16.53 11.53 -22.64
N GLY A 151 16.65 12.23 -23.76
CA GLY A 151 17.13 11.66 -25.02
C GLY A 151 16.12 10.81 -25.79
N LEU A 152 14.84 10.81 -25.37
CA LEU A 152 13.79 10.07 -26.06
C LEU A 152 13.21 10.84 -27.26
N ALA A 153 12.61 10.09 -28.19
CA ALA A 153 11.95 10.67 -29.33
C ALA A 153 10.80 11.60 -28.90
N GLY A 154 10.77 12.82 -29.46
CA GLY A 154 9.77 13.83 -29.12
C GLY A 154 10.14 14.75 -27.96
N GLU A 155 11.34 14.65 -27.40
CA GLU A 155 11.81 15.56 -26.36
C GLU A 155 11.80 17.02 -26.83
N GLY A 156 11.35 17.91 -25.95
CA GLY A 156 11.28 19.36 -26.22
C GLY A 156 10.12 19.81 -27.12
N HIS A 157 9.29 18.91 -27.63
CA HIS A 157 8.10 19.30 -28.38
C HIS A 157 7.14 20.14 -27.52
N VAL A 158 6.53 21.13 -28.16
CA VAL A 158 5.60 22.07 -27.51
C VAL A 158 4.19 21.84 -28.03
N PHE A 159 3.24 21.57 -27.14
CA PHE A 159 1.83 21.35 -27.47
C PHE A 159 0.95 22.49 -26.99
N ALA A 160 -0.12 22.75 -27.74
CA ALA A 160 -1.07 23.83 -27.45
C ALA A 160 -2.01 23.47 -26.29
N SER A 161 -2.26 22.18 -26.06
CA SER A 161 -3.12 21.65 -24.99
C SER A 161 -2.73 20.22 -24.61
N PHE A 162 -3.29 19.71 -23.53
CA PHE A 162 -3.16 18.29 -23.15
C PHE A 162 -3.77 17.36 -24.21
N ASP A 163 -4.93 17.75 -24.80
CA ASP A 163 -5.59 16.94 -25.83
C ASP A 163 -4.75 16.85 -27.11
N ASP A 164 -4.09 17.94 -27.45
CA ASP A 164 -3.18 17.99 -28.61
C ASP A 164 -1.99 17.03 -28.42
N ALA A 165 -1.42 17.02 -27.23
CA ALA A 165 -0.34 16.10 -26.87
C ALA A 165 -0.79 14.63 -26.89
N MET A 166 -1.97 14.33 -26.35
CA MET A 166 -2.55 12.97 -26.36
C MET A 166 -2.90 12.52 -27.78
N ASN A 167 -3.51 13.38 -28.60
CA ASN A 167 -3.84 13.09 -30.00
C ASN A 167 -2.58 12.81 -30.83
N ALA A 168 -1.51 13.57 -30.61
CA ALA A 168 -0.23 13.35 -31.27
C ALA A 168 0.36 11.99 -30.90
N TYR A 169 0.30 11.60 -29.65
CA TYR A 169 0.73 10.29 -29.18
C TYR A 169 -0.12 9.15 -29.77
N ASP A 170 -1.44 9.27 -29.77
CA ASP A 170 -2.37 8.28 -30.30
C ASP A 170 -2.25 8.13 -31.83
N ALA A 171 -1.95 9.21 -32.53
CA ALA A 171 -1.64 9.20 -33.96
C ALA A 171 -0.32 8.49 -34.30
N ARG A 172 0.40 7.95 -33.30
CA ARG A 172 1.71 7.29 -33.43
C ARG A 172 2.76 8.16 -34.12
N THR A 173 2.74 9.47 -33.83
CA THR A 173 3.89 10.32 -34.11
C THR A 173 5.08 9.81 -33.30
N GLU A 174 6.31 10.14 -33.73
CA GLU A 174 7.53 9.71 -33.05
C GLU A 174 7.69 10.44 -31.69
N ILE A 175 6.79 10.15 -30.75
CA ILE A 175 6.82 10.70 -29.40
C ILE A 175 6.70 9.54 -28.40
N ASP A 176 7.73 9.43 -27.56
CA ASP A 176 7.72 8.45 -26.47
C ASP A 176 6.89 8.89 -25.27
N LEU A 177 6.31 7.90 -24.59
CA LEU A 177 5.47 8.10 -23.41
C LEU A 177 6.16 8.88 -22.28
N GLN A 178 7.49 8.67 -22.13
CA GLN A 178 8.32 9.20 -21.05
C GLN A 178 9.17 10.40 -21.49
N ALA A 179 9.06 10.82 -22.77
CA ALA A 179 9.77 11.99 -23.28
C ALA A 179 9.32 13.28 -22.60
N LYS A 180 10.27 14.14 -22.25
CA LYS A 180 10.00 15.47 -21.68
C LYS A 180 9.45 16.39 -22.75
N ILE A 181 8.22 16.86 -22.59
CA ILE A 181 7.51 17.74 -23.49
C ILE A 181 7.07 19.01 -22.76
N GLN A 182 6.76 20.05 -23.49
CA GLN A 182 6.17 21.26 -22.95
C GLN A 182 4.72 21.38 -23.37
N VAL A 183 3.83 21.64 -22.40
CA VAL A 183 2.41 21.82 -22.66
C VAL A 183 1.96 23.19 -22.18
N ARG A 184 1.11 23.83 -22.99
CA ARG A 184 0.43 25.06 -22.63
C ARG A 184 -0.85 24.74 -21.87
N VAL A 185 -1.09 25.45 -20.78
CA VAL A 185 -2.31 25.41 -19.97
C VAL A 185 -3.01 26.74 -20.03
N ALA A 186 -4.35 26.71 -19.99
CA ALA A 186 -5.23 27.85 -20.06
C ALA A 186 -6.27 27.80 -18.94
N GLY A 187 -7.15 28.79 -18.86
CA GLY A 187 -8.16 28.87 -17.80
C GLY A 187 -9.13 27.69 -17.71
N GLU A 188 -9.24 26.88 -18.77
CA GLU A 188 -10.02 25.63 -18.80
C GLU A 188 -9.38 24.50 -17.98
N ASP A 189 -8.05 24.57 -17.84
CA ASP A 189 -7.24 23.55 -17.13
C ASP A 189 -7.07 23.89 -15.65
N ALA A 190 -7.55 25.06 -15.19
CA ALA A 190 -7.41 25.50 -13.80
C ALA A 190 -7.97 24.43 -12.83
N ASN A 191 -7.16 24.06 -11.84
CA ASN A 191 -7.54 23.12 -10.78
C ASN A 191 -7.79 23.81 -9.44
N VAL A 192 -7.53 25.11 -9.34
CA VAL A 192 -7.84 25.94 -8.17
C VAL A 192 -8.47 27.25 -8.63
N GLU A 193 -9.58 27.62 -8.00
CA GLU A 193 -10.24 28.91 -8.17
C GLU A 193 -10.35 29.57 -6.81
N ASN A 194 -9.71 30.74 -6.66
CA ASN A 194 -9.71 31.51 -5.44
C ASN A 194 -10.99 32.36 -5.31
N GLU A 195 -11.32 32.82 -4.11
CA GLU A 195 -12.49 33.67 -3.83
C GLU A 195 -12.48 35.01 -4.59
N ASP A 196 -11.30 35.48 -4.99
CA ASP A 196 -11.11 36.70 -5.78
C ASP A 196 -11.30 36.48 -7.30
N GLY A 197 -11.64 35.26 -7.73
CA GLY A 197 -11.83 34.89 -9.13
C GLY A 197 -10.52 34.60 -9.88
N THR A 198 -9.38 34.53 -9.18
CA THR A 198 -8.11 34.13 -9.77
C THR A 198 -8.11 32.62 -10.00
N ARG A 199 -7.79 32.22 -11.24
CA ARG A 199 -7.69 30.80 -11.63
C ARG A 199 -6.23 30.40 -11.71
N LEU A 200 -5.88 29.39 -10.93
CA LEU A 200 -4.53 28.84 -10.86
C LEU A 200 -4.51 27.40 -11.37
N PHE A 201 -3.44 27.05 -12.07
CA PHE A 201 -3.10 25.67 -12.35
C PHE A 201 -1.91 25.28 -11.45
N ARG A 202 -2.17 24.44 -10.46
CA ARG A 202 -1.16 23.94 -9.52
C ARG A 202 -0.55 22.66 -10.04
N VAL A 203 0.78 22.65 -10.09
CA VAL A 203 1.60 21.52 -10.49
C VAL A 203 2.46 21.11 -9.31
N ASN A 204 2.27 19.90 -8.84
CA ASN A 204 3.09 19.30 -7.78
C ASN A 204 4.26 18.56 -8.42
N ASN A 205 5.48 19.07 -8.22
CA ASN A 205 6.71 18.46 -8.74
C ASN A 205 7.34 17.44 -7.78
N GLY A 206 6.67 17.15 -6.65
CA GLY A 206 7.18 16.26 -5.61
C GLY A 206 8.07 16.98 -4.58
N GLY A 207 8.31 16.31 -3.44
CA GLY A 207 9.16 16.88 -2.38
C GLY A 207 8.64 18.15 -1.70
N GLY A 208 7.40 18.56 -1.96
CA GLY A 208 6.81 19.81 -1.46
C GLY A 208 7.00 21.00 -2.40
N ASP A 209 7.59 20.80 -3.58
CA ASP A 209 7.70 21.83 -4.63
C ASP A 209 6.39 21.91 -5.43
N VAL A 210 5.65 22.98 -5.24
CA VAL A 210 4.39 23.26 -5.95
C VAL A 210 4.55 24.51 -6.81
N LEU A 211 4.41 24.33 -8.12
CA LEU A 211 4.41 25.41 -9.08
C LEU A 211 2.99 25.92 -9.29
N GLU A 212 2.74 27.20 -9.06
CA GLU A 212 1.46 27.86 -9.30
C GLU A 212 1.52 28.69 -10.58
N LEU A 213 0.69 28.36 -11.54
CA LEU A 213 0.61 29.02 -12.83
C LEU A 213 -0.70 29.81 -12.91
N ASP A 214 -0.60 31.13 -13.08
CA ASP A 214 -1.79 32.00 -13.25
C ASP A 214 -2.34 31.85 -14.68
N VAL A 215 -3.54 31.31 -14.77
CA VAL A 215 -4.30 31.08 -16.01
C VAL A 215 -5.60 31.88 -16.05
N THR A 216 -5.67 32.96 -15.28
CA THR A 216 -6.88 33.82 -15.18
C THR A 216 -7.17 34.52 -16.49
N GLY A 217 -8.41 34.47 -16.96
CA GLY A 217 -8.89 35.10 -18.20
C GLY A 217 -8.25 34.49 -19.44
N ASN A 218 -7.50 35.28 -20.22
CA ASN A 218 -6.79 34.82 -21.43
C ASN A 218 -5.31 34.51 -21.20
N LYS A 219 -4.86 34.45 -19.94
CA LYS A 219 -3.48 34.07 -19.66
C LYS A 219 -3.25 32.60 -19.93
N THR A 220 -2.09 32.30 -20.48
CA THR A 220 -1.64 30.92 -20.70
C THR A 220 -0.24 30.76 -20.13
N ALA A 221 0.01 29.62 -19.53
CA ALA A 221 1.33 29.28 -19.00
C ALA A 221 1.87 28.01 -19.70
N ARG A 222 3.14 27.73 -19.53
CA ARG A 222 3.78 26.51 -20.04
C ARG A 222 4.54 25.84 -18.91
N PHE A 223 4.52 24.53 -18.91
CA PHE A 223 5.35 23.74 -18.00
C PHE A 223 5.82 22.46 -18.68
N GLU A 224 6.89 21.90 -18.15
CA GLU A 224 7.46 20.64 -18.63
C GLU A 224 6.80 19.45 -17.96
N THR A 225 6.43 18.46 -18.77
CA THR A 225 5.82 17.22 -18.30
C THR A 225 6.07 16.07 -19.29
N THR A 226 5.41 14.93 -19.13
CA THR A 226 5.45 13.80 -20.08
C THR A 226 4.05 13.38 -20.47
N ILE A 227 3.92 12.71 -21.63
CA ILE A 227 2.63 12.12 -22.05
C ILE A 227 2.07 11.18 -20.98
N GLY A 228 2.93 10.37 -20.37
CA GLY A 228 2.51 9.44 -19.32
C GLY A 228 1.90 10.14 -18.10
N ARG A 229 2.48 11.26 -17.65
CA ARG A 229 1.91 12.06 -16.56
C ARG A 229 0.58 12.70 -16.93
N ILE A 230 0.43 13.14 -18.19
CA ILE A 230 -0.87 13.67 -18.69
C ILE A 230 -1.94 12.58 -18.60
N ILE A 231 -1.64 11.37 -19.07
CA ILE A 231 -2.56 10.23 -19.02
C ILE A 231 -2.93 9.90 -17.58
N TYR A 232 -1.94 9.83 -16.67
CA TYR A 232 -2.17 9.55 -15.27
C TYR A 232 -3.12 10.56 -14.62
N ASN A 233 -2.84 11.86 -14.77
CA ASN A 233 -3.65 12.92 -14.18
C ASN A 233 -5.07 12.96 -14.75
N ARG A 234 -5.24 12.78 -16.06
CA ARG A 234 -6.56 12.88 -16.71
C ARG A 234 -7.43 11.64 -16.54
N GLN A 235 -6.83 10.45 -16.51
CA GLN A 235 -7.59 9.20 -16.41
C GLN A 235 -7.79 8.73 -14.97
N CYS A 236 -6.83 9.00 -14.09
CA CYS A 236 -6.85 8.45 -12.74
C CYS A 236 -7.32 9.45 -11.69
N LEU A 237 -7.07 10.75 -11.86
CA LEU A 237 -7.30 11.73 -10.81
C LEU A 237 -8.54 12.60 -11.08
N PRO A 238 -9.20 13.10 -10.02
CA PRO A 238 -10.23 14.15 -10.17
C PRO A 238 -9.66 15.40 -10.83
N ARG A 239 -10.47 16.13 -11.60
CA ARG A 239 -10.01 17.28 -12.39
C ARG A 239 -9.54 18.47 -11.56
N ASP A 240 -10.07 18.61 -10.36
CA ASP A 240 -9.76 19.67 -9.38
C ASP A 240 -8.60 19.29 -8.45
N TYR A 241 -8.00 18.12 -8.64
CA TYR A 241 -6.79 17.73 -7.93
C TYR A 241 -5.54 18.41 -8.51
N GLU A 242 -4.53 18.67 -7.69
CA GLU A 242 -3.25 19.20 -8.13
C GLU A 242 -2.58 18.28 -9.17
N TYR A 243 -2.04 18.86 -10.24
CA TYR A 243 -1.40 18.07 -11.29
C TYR A 243 -0.12 17.41 -10.77
N VAL A 244 -0.06 16.10 -10.79
CA VAL A 244 1.10 15.32 -10.34
C VAL A 244 2.13 15.28 -11.46
N ASN A 245 3.32 15.87 -11.22
CA ASN A 245 4.40 16.00 -12.22
C ASN A 245 5.72 15.37 -11.76
N TYR A 246 5.68 14.31 -11.00
CA TYR A 246 6.85 13.58 -10.54
C TYR A 246 6.65 12.07 -10.66
N LYS A 247 7.73 11.32 -10.50
CA LYS A 247 7.75 9.86 -10.53
C LYS A 247 7.05 9.30 -9.29
N MET A 248 5.97 8.53 -9.48
CA MET A 248 5.11 8.04 -8.42
C MET A 248 5.50 6.63 -7.97
N GLY A 249 5.93 6.50 -6.72
CA GLY A 249 6.12 5.23 -6.05
C GLY A 249 4.94 4.81 -5.17
N SER A 250 5.04 3.63 -4.56
CA SER A 250 3.99 3.09 -3.66
C SER A 250 3.65 4.03 -2.49
N GLY A 251 4.67 4.70 -1.92
CA GLY A 251 4.48 5.67 -0.84
C GLY A 251 3.68 6.88 -1.28
N ASP A 252 3.97 7.40 -2.47
CA ASP A 252 3.32 8.59 -3.01
C ASP A 252 1.86 8.30 -3.39
N VAL A 253 1.61 7.15 -4.02
CA VAL A 253 0.24 6.70 -4.33
C VAL A 253 -0.59 6.54 -3.05
N LYS A 254 -0.01 5.99 -1.97
CA LYS A 254 -0.72 5.88 -0.68
C LYS A 254 -1.05 7.23 -0.07
N LYS A 255 -0.12 8.20 -0.12
CA LYS A 255 -0.36 9.58 0.35
C LYS A 255 -1.46 10.24 -0.46
N LEU A 256 -1.39 10.14 -1.80
CA LEU A 256 -2.40 10.67 -2.71
C LEU A 256 -3.79 10.08 -2.43
N VAL A 257 -3.90 8.76 -2.27
CA VAL A 257 -5.18 8.11 -1.92
C VAL A 257 -5.70 8.59 -0.56
N ALA A 258 -4.83 8.79 0.43
CA ALA A 258 -5.23 9.30 1.74
C ALA A 258 -5.80 10.73 1.64
N GLU A 259 -5.13 11.61 0.90
CA GLU A 259 -5.59 12.98 0.66
C GLU A 259 -6.91 13.01 -0.12
N CYS A 260 -7.04 12.17 -1.16
CA CYS A 260 -8.29 12.05 -1.91
C CYS A 260 -9.44 11.54 -1.03
N CYS A 261 -9.17 10.56 -0.17
CA CYS A 261 -10.17 10.12 0.80
C CYS A 261 -10.64 11.24 1.74
N ASP A 262 -9.78 12.22 2.06
CA ASP A 262 -10.15 13.35 2.92
C ASP A 262 -10.94 14.44 2.18
N ARG A 263 -10.69 14.63 0.88
CA ARG A 263 -11.27 15.72 0.07
C ARG A 263 -12.54 15.34 -0.66
N TYR A 264 -12.66 14.07 -1.11
CA TYR A 264 -13.70 13.64 -2.05
C TYR A 264 -14.68 12.63 -1.43
N PRO A 265 -15.91 12.56 -1.96
CA PRO A 265 -16.89 11.53 -1.59
C PRO A 265 -16.35 10.12 -1.90
N GLN A 266 -16.75 9.14 -1.09
CA GLN A 266 -16.29 7.74 -1.23
C GLN A 266 -16.53 7.14 -2.62
N ALA A 267 -17.61 7.52 -3.30
CA ALA A 267 -17.91 7.03 -4.65
C ALA A 267 -16.87 7.49 -5.68
N GLU A 268 -16.45 8.76 -5.63
CA GLU A 268 -15.42 9.30 -6.51
C GLU A 268 -14.04 8.68 -6.22
N VAL A 269 -13.71 8.48 -4.93
CA VAL A 269 -12.48 7.79 -4.55
C VAL A 269 -12.47 6.34 -5.02
N ALA A 270 -13.60 5.65 -4.97
CA ALA A 270 -13.71 4.28 -5.47
C ALA A 270 -13.49 4.22 -7.00
N GLU A 271 -14.08 5.16 -7.74
CA GLU A 271 -13.87 5.28 -9.20
C GLU A 271 -12.40 5.62 -9.53
N MET A 272 -11.81 6.57 -8.80
CA MET A 272 -10.38 6.90 -8.91
C MET A 272 -9.48 5.67 -8.70
N LEU A 273 -9.74 4.88 -7.66
CA LEU A 273 -9.00 3.66 -7.36
C LEU A 273 -9.13 2.61 -8.47
N ASP A 274 -10.33 2.46 -9.04
CA ASP A 274 -10.55 1.58 -10.18
C ASP A 274 -9.80 2.06 -11.42
N ASN A 275 -9.80 3.36 -11.68
CA ASN A 275 -9.06 3.94 -12.79
C ASN A 275 -7.54 3.75 -12.62
N ILE A 276 -7.00 3.95 -11.41
CA ILE A 276 -5.58 3.66 -11.11
C ILE A 276 -5.27 2.18 -11.31
N LYS A 277 -6.16 1.29 -10.89
CA LYS A 277 -6.01 -0.17 -11.10
C LYS A 277 -5.92 -0.51 -12.59
N TYR A 278 -6.88 -0.05 -13.41
CA TYR A 278 -6.91 -0.37 -14.83
C TYR A 278 -5.73 0.24 -15.58
N THR A 279 -5.42 1.50 -15.32
CA THR A 279 -4.28 2.19 -15.91
C THR A 279 -2.97 1.54 -15.48
N GLY A 280 -2.81 1.22 -14.20
CA GLY A 280 -1.65 0.53 -13.66
C GLY A 280 -1.40 -0.81 -14.35
N PHE A 281 -2.40 -1.68 -14.43
CA PHE A 281 -2.26 -2.97 -15.12
C PHE A 281 -2.00 -2.82 -16.61
N HIS A 282 -2.64 -1.86 -17.27
CA HIS A 282 -2.43 -1.61 -18.70
C HIS A 282 -0.98 -1.22 -18.97
N TYR A 283 -0.42 -0.27 -18.22
CA TYR A 283 0.94 0.20 -18.44
C TYR A 283 2.00 -0.74 -17.86
N ALA A 284 1.70 -1.53 -16.84
CA ALA A 284 2.55 -2.64 -16.44
C ALA A 284 2.70 -3.69 -17.56
N THR A 285 1.61 -4.01 -18.24
CA THR A 285 1.64 -4.92 -19.41
C THR A 285 2.45 -4.31 -20.56
N ARG A 286 2.26 -3.01 -20.84
CA ARG A 286 2.99 -2.32 -21.92
C ARG A 286 4.47 -2.11 -21.63
N SER A 287 4.85 -1.97 -20.36
CA SER A 287 6.26 -1.83 -19.98
C SER A 287 7.11 -3.02 -20.39
N GLY A 288 6.49 -4.21 -20.52
CA GLY A 288 7.20 -5.44 -20.84
C GLY A 288 8.23 -5.85 -19.77
N LEU A 289 8.09 -5.34 -18.55
CA LEU A 289 9.04 -5.57 -17.47
C LEU A 289 9.18 -7.07 -17.19
N THR A 290 10.40 -7.57 -17.27
CA THR A 290 10.73 -8.97 -17.01
C THR A 290 12.03 -9.06 -16.23
N ILE A 291 12.25 -10.16 -15.52
CA ILE A 291 13.40 -10.39 -14.66
C ILE A 291 14.31 -11.44 -15.29
N SER A 292 15.60 -11.14 -15.33
CA SER A 292 16.67 -12.08 -15.64
C SER A 292 17.60 -12.22 -14.43
N LEU A 293 18.27 -13.37 -14.30
CA LEU A 293 19.32 -13.55 -13.31
C LEU A 293 20.49 -12.55 -13.52
N TRP A 294 20.68 -12.13 -14.76
CA TRP A 294 21.76 -11.19 -15.16
C TRP A 294 21.47 -9.73 -14.79
N ASP A 295 20.21 -9.40 -14.48
CA ASP A 295 19.83 -8.06 -14.03
C ASP A 295 20.34 -7.76 -12.60
N ALA A 296 20.67 -8.79 -11.81
CA ALA A 296 21.31 -8.64 -10.52
C ALA A 296 22.80 -8.34 -10.73
N LEU A 297 23.18 -7.07 -10.69
CA LEU A 297 24.56 -6.63 -10.92
C LEU A 297 25.45 -7.01 -9.72
N ILE A 298 26.71 -7.37 -10.01
CA ILE A 298 27.73 -7.67 -9.00
C ILE A 298 28.83 -6.62 -9.17
N PRO A 299 29.21 -5.88 -8.10
CA PRO A 299 30.29 -4.91 -8.17
C PRO A 299 31.65 -5.56 -8.45
N ASP A 300 32.40 -4.98 -9.38
CA ASP A 300 33.75 -5.46 -9.74
C ASP A 300 34.74 -5.31 -8.58
N GLU A 301 34.52 -4.35 -7.69
CA GLU A 301 35.34 -4.08 -6.49
C GLU A 301 35.07 -5.05 -5.33
N LYS A 302 34.03 -5.89 -5.42
CA LYS A 302 33.68 -6.84 -4.37
C LYS A 302 34.84 -7.73 -3.93
N PRO A 303 35.66 -8.35 -4.81
CA PRO A 303 36.77 -9.20 -4.41
C PRO A 303 37.84 -8.46 -3.57
N GLU A 304 38.13 -7.20 -3.90
CA GLU A 304 39.10 -6.38 -3.17
C GLU A 304 38.60 -6.06 -1.76
N ILE A 305 37.32 -5.65 -1.63
CA ILE A 305 36.70 -5.37 -0.33
C ILE A 305 36.70 -6.63 0.55
N LEU A 306 36.38 -7.78 -0.03
CA LEU A 306 36.37 -9.05 0.70
C LEU A 306 37.78 -9.45 1.18
N ALA A 307 38.82 -9.24 0.36
CA ALA A 307 40.21 -9.54 0.72
C ALA A 307 40.71 -8.62 1.85
N GLU A 308 40.44 -7.31 1.76
CA GLU A 308 40.78 -6.34 2.81
C GLU A 308 40.05 -6.67 4.13
N THR A 309 38.77 -6.99 4.05
CA THR A 309 37.97 -7.35 5.22
C THR A 309 38.42 -8.63 5.87
N GLN A 310 38.82 -9.63 5.07
CA GLN A 310 39.37 -10.89 5.56
C GLN A 310 40.66 -10.65 6.31
N ALA A 311 41.58 -9.83 5.76
CA ALA A 311 42.83 -9.51 6.45
C ALA A 311 42.61 -8.84 7.82
N LYS A 312 41.59 -7.94 7.93
CA LYS A 312 41.21 -7.33 9.21
C LYS A 312 40.65 -8.37 10.20
N ALA A 313 39.77 -9.25 9.70
CA ALA A 313 39.22 -10.33 10.54
C ALA A 313 40.27 -11.30 11.03
N ASP A 314 41.27 -11.62 10.20
CA ASP A 314 42.40 -12.49 10.57
C ASP A 314 43.27 -11.81 11.64
N GLN A 315 43.53 -10.49 11.53
CA GLN A 315 44.25 -9.73 12.55
C GLN A 315 43.52 -9.72 13.91
N ILE A 316 42.17 -9.59 13.90
CA ILE A 316 41.38 -9.68 15.13
C ILE A 316 41.50 -11.08 15.77
N ASN A 317 41.48 -12.13 14.94
CA ASN A 317 41.67 -13.49 15.41
C ASN A 317 43.08 -13.71 16.01
N GLU A 318 44.12 -13.17 15.36
CA GLU A 318 45.49 -13.21 15.90
C GLU A 318 45.59 -12.46 17.25
N ASN A 319 44.97 -11.31 17.39
CA ASN A 319 44.89 -10.57 18.66
C ASN A 319 44.22 -11.40 19.77
N PHE A 320 43.19 -12.15 19.43
CA PHE A 320 42.55 -13.08 20.36
C PHE A 320 43.46 -14.24 20.74
N GLU A 321 44.11 -14.87 19.77
CA GLU A 321 45.09 -15.97 20.05
C GLU A 321 46.25 -15.50 20.91
N ASN A 322 46.68 -14.25 20.73
CA ASN A 322 47.71 -13.62 21.55
C ASN A 322 47.23 -13.17 22.94
N GLY A 323 45.93 -13.35 23.26
CA GLY A 323 45.32 -12.99 24.53
C GLY A 323 45.13 -11.50 24.79
N LEU A 324 45.15 -10.68 23.74
CA LEU A 324 44.98 -9.21 23.82
C LEU A 324 43.50 -8.79 23.97
N ILE A 325 42.60 -9.61 23.48
CA ILE A 325 41.13 -9.35 23.52
C ILE A 325 40.38 -10.57 24.03
N THR A 326 39.22 -10.37 24.60
CA THR A 326 38.32 -11.42 25.06
C THR A 326 37.56 -12.07 23.90
N SER A 327 37.02 -13.28 24.11
CA SER A 327 36.17 -13.95 23.10
C SER A 327 34.96 -13.12 22.66
N ARG A 328 34.36 -12.36 23.58
CA ARG A 328 33.23 -11.53 23.30
C ARG A 328 33.62 -10.28 22.46
N GLU A 329 34.74 -9.67 22.78
CA GLU A 329 35.31 -8.57 22.03
C GLU A 329 35.66 -9.01 20.60
N ARG A 330 36.37 -10.14 20.45
CA ARG A 330 36.67 -10.77 19.16
C ARG A 330 35.38 -10.92 18.32
N HIS A 331 34.34 -11.52 18.90
CA HIS A 331 33.07 -11.73 18.22
C HIS A 331 32.44 -10.40 17.76
N ASN A 332 32.37 -9.41 18.65
CA ASN A 332 31.79 -8.13 18.33
C ASN A 332 32.57 -7.38 17.22
N GLU A 333 33.90 -7.39 17.30
CA GLU A 333 34.75 -6.74 16.30
C GLU A 333 34.66 -7.43 14.94
N VAL A 334 34.64 -8.77 14.88
CA VAL A 334 34.47 -9.53 13.64
C VAL A 334 33.10 -9.25 13.01
N VAL A 335 32.03 -9.26 13.81
CA VAL A 335 30.68 -8.95 13.36
C VAL A 335 30.62 -7.53 12.79
N GLN A 336 31.23 -6.55 13.46
CA GLN A 336 31.24 -5.16 13.00
C GLN A 336 31.96 -5.01 11.66
N VAL A 337 33.14 -5.59 11.52
CA VAL A 337 33.95 -5.52 10.29
C VAL A 337 33.22 -6.13 9.10
N TRP A 338 32.52 -7.26 9.28
CA TRP A 338 31.75 -7.87 8.21
C TRP A 338 30.43 -7.13 7.92
N THR A 339 29.82 -6.49 8.90
CA THR A 339 28.65 -5.63 8.69
C THR A 339 29.04 -4.43 7.84
N ASP A 340 30.13 -3.73 8.20
CA ASP A 340 30.65 -2.57 7.43
C ASP A 340 30.99 -2.96 5.98
N ALA A 341 31.58 -4.13 5.78
CA ALA A 341 31.89 -4.65 4.45
C ALA A 341 30.60 -4.93 3.63
N THR A 342 29.62 -5.54 4.29
CA THR A 342 28.31 -5.82 3.66
C THR A 342 27.61 -4.54 3.22
N ASP A 343 27.66 -3.49 4.03
CA ASP A 343 27.06 -2.20 3.73
C ASP A 343 27.81 -1.48 2.60
N LYS A 344 29.15 -1.54 2.57
CA LYS A 344 29.96 -1.00 1.47
C LYS A 344 29.63 -1.68 0.14
N VAL A 345 29.62 -3.01 0.10
CA VAL A 345 29.26 -3.76 -1.12
C VAL A 345 27.82 -3.46 -1.55
N SER A 346 26.91 -3.28 -0.59
CA SER A 346 25.53 -2.93 -0.86
C SER A 346 25.39 -1.54 -1.49
N ALA A 347 26.12 -0.55 -0.99
CA ALA A 347 26.12 0.80 -1.52
C ALA A 347 26.63 0.83 -2.97
N LEU A 348 27.80 0.23 -3.22
CA LEU A 348 28.37 0.14 -4.56
C LEU A 348 27.45 -0.59 -5.54
N MET A 349 26.80 -1.67 -5.10
CA MET A 349 25.85 -2.39 -5.94
C MET A 349 24.65 -1.51 -6.31
N LEU A 350 24.10 -0.74 -5.36
CA LEU A 350 22.96 0.13 -5.61
C LEU A 350 23.30 1.29 -6.56
N ASP A 351 24.51 1.82 -6.46
CA ASP A 351 25.00 2.90 -7.35
C ASP A 351 25.24 2.41 -8.79
N MET A 352 25.46 1.12 -8.99
CA MET A 352 25.63 0.53 -10.32
C MET A 352 24.32 0.31 -11.07
N PHE A 353 23.18 0.31 -10.40
CA PHE A 353 21.91 0.08 -11.07
C PHE A 353 21.51 1.27 -11.92
N ASP A 354 21.20 0.99 -13.17
CA ASP A 354 20.50 1.91 -14.04
C ASP A 354 19.03 2.02 -13.63
N GLU A 355 18.44 3.18 -13.78
CA GLU A 355 16.99 3.38 -13.54
C GLU A 355 16.10 2.48 -14.42
N GLU A 356 16.64 1.96 -15.53
CA GLU A 356 15.95 1.03 -16.42
C GLU A 356 16.03 -0.44 -15.98
N ASN A 357 16.88 -0.75 -15.00
CA ASN A 357 17.03 -2.12 -14.54
C ASN A 357 15.73 -2.63 -13.91
N PRO A 358 15.17 -3.77 -14.36
CA PRO A 358 13.90 -4.29 -13.87
C PRO A 358 13.85 -4.53 -12.37
N LEU A 359 14.92 -5.05 -11.78
CA LEU A 359 15.01 -5.29 -10.35
C LEU A 359 15.03 -3.99 -9.55
N TYR A 360 15.75 -2.99 -10.06
CA TYR A 360 15.79 -1.66 -9.46
C TYR A 360 14.41 -1.00 -9.53
N MET A 361 13.75 -1.01 -10.67
CA MET A 361 12.40 -0.45 -10.84
C MET A 361 11.40 -1.06 -9.88
N MET A 362 11.43 -2.39 -9.68
CA MET A 362 10.53 -3.07 -8.75
C MET A 362 10.77 -2.64 -7.30
N ALA A 363 12.01 -2.48 -6.89
CA ALA A 363 12.38 -2.12 -5.53
C ALA A 363 12.20 -0.62 -5.26
N ASP A 364 12.60 0.25 -6.19
CA ASP A 364 12.50 1.72 -6.08
C ASP A 364 11.03 2.18 -6.10
N SER A 365 10.20 1.58 -6.96
CA SER A 365 8.75 1.84 -6.97
C SER A 365 8.06 1.40 -5.68
N GLY A 366 8.69 0.54 -4.87
CA GLY A 366 8.06 -0.07 -3.70
C GLY A 366 6.95 -1.08 -4.04
N ALA A 367 6.88 -1.53 -5.29
CA ALA A 367 5.90 -2.52 -5.74
C ALA A 367 6.22 -3.91 -5.18
N ARG A 368 7.48 -4.33 -5.30
CA ARG A 368 7.97 -5.60 -4.78
C ARG A 368 9.49 -5.57 -4.57
N GLY A 369 9.91 -6.22 -3.50
CA GLY A 369 11.33 -6.27 -3.17
C GLY A 369 11.78 -5.12 -2.28
N SER A 370 12.98 -5.26 -1.75
CA SER A 370 13.64 -4.24 -0.93
C SER A 370 15.13 -4.17 -1.29
N LYS A 371 15.78 -3.08 -0.92
CA LYS A 371 17.25 -2.93 -1.07
C LYS A 371 18.02 -4.10 -0.44
N THR A 372 17.53 -4.62 0.70
CA THR A 372 18.11 -5.79 1.37
C THR A 372 17.98 -7.06 0.53
N GLN A 373 16.86 -7.26 -0.16
CA GLN A 373 16.68 -8.40 -1.04
C GLN A 373 17.55 -8.30 -2.29
N LEU A 374 17.69 -7.10 -2.89
CA LEU A 374 18.62 -6.86 -3.99
C LEU A 374 20.07 -7.15 -3.58
N ARG A 375 20.48 -6.74 -2.37
CA ARG A 375 21.80 -7.03 -1.81
C ARG A 375 22.08 -8.53 -1.76
N GLN A 376 21.10 -9.33 -1.39
CA GLN A 376 21.27 -10.80 -1.34
C GLN A 376 21.37 -11.42 -2.74
N LEU A 377 20.81 -10.79 -3.76
CA LEU A 377 20.86 -11.27 -5.15
C LEU A 377 22.20 -10.98 -5.83
N GLY A 378 22.70 -9.75 -5.73
CA GLY A 378 23.90 -9.29 -6.47
C GLY A 378 25.07 -8.84 -5.60
N GLY A 379 24.83 -8.46 -4.36
CA GLY A 379 25.88 -8.01 -3.44
C GLY A 379 26.49 -9.15 -2.62
N MET A 380 26.17 -9.19 -1.33
CA MET A 380 26.64 -10.18 -0.37
C MET A 380 25.50 -10.53 0.58
N ARG A 381 25.32 -11.81 0.88
CA ARG A 381 24.29 -12.21 1.83
C ARG A 381 24.59 -11.75 3.26
N GLY A 382 25.87 -11.80 3.66
CA GLY A 382 26.35 -11.28 4.94
C GLY A 382 26.21 -12.25 6.10
N LEU A 383 26.12 -11.70 7.30
CA LEU A 383 26.03 -12.48 8.54
C LEU A 383 24.63 -13.03 8.76
N MET A 384 24.56 -14.23 9.32
CA MET A 384 23.32 -14.93 9.65
C MET A 384 23.22 -15.14 11.16
N ALA A 385 21.98 -15.18 11.66
CA ALA A 385 21.72 -15.56 13.05
C ALA A 385 21.51 -17.07 13.19
N ASP A 386 21.92 -17.63 14.31
CA ASP A 386 21.64 -19.01 14.68
C ASP A 386 20.19 -19.18 15.20
N MET A 387 19.84 -20.37 15.68
CA MET A 387 18.51 -20.66 16.23
C MET A 387 18.24 -19.92 17.55
N SER A 388 19.28 -19.52 18.30
CA SER A 388 19.15 -18.74 19.55
C SER A 388 18.96 -17.24 19.28
N GLY A 389 19.32 -16.78 18.08
CA GLY A 389 19.30 -15.38 17.68
C GLY A 389 20.64 -14.67 17.78
N GLU A 390 21.71 -15.38 18.19
CA GLU A 390 23.06 -14.85 18.16
C GLU A 390 23.61 -14.84 16.74
N THR A 391 24.36 -13.79 16.39
CA THR A 391 24.98 -13.67 15.07
C THR A 391 26.15 -14.63 14.94
N ILE A 392 26.18 -15.41 13.87
CA ILE A 392 27.30 -16.29 13.55
C ILE A 392 28.42 -15.43 12.97
N ASP A 393 29.62 -15.54 13.51
CA ASP A 393 30.81 -14.77 13.11
C ASP A 393 31.44 -15.21 11.78
N LEU A 394 30.85 -16.20 11.11
CA LEU A 394 31.21 -16.64 9.76
C LEU A 394 30.26 -16.03 8.72
N PRO A 395 30.73 -15.07 7.91
CA PRO A 395 29.88 -14.41 6.91
C PRO A 395 29.66 -15.28 5.67
N ILE A 396 28.49 -15.11 5.05
CA ILE A 396 28.21 -15.62 3.71
C ILE A 396 28.67 -14.56 2.71
N LYS A 397 29.82 -14.79 2.09
CA LYS A 397 30.44 -13.86 1.12
C LYS A 397 29.79 -13.88 -0.25
N ALA A 398 29.21 -15.02 -0.62
CA ALA A 398 28.50 -15.21 -1.87
C ALA A 398 27.14 -14.54 -1.87
N ASN A 399 26.62 -14.28 -3.06
CA ASN A 399 25.25 -13.90 -3.34
C ASN A 399 24.51 -15.04 -4.06
N PHE A 400 23.20 -14.87 -4.28
CA PHE A 400 22.40 -15.92 -4.94
C PHE A 400 22.74 -16.07 -6.43
N ARG A 401 23.21 -15.00 -7.10
CA ARG A 401 23.63 -15.06 -8.51
C ARG A 401 24.91 -15.89 -8.68
N GLU A 402 25.89 -15.75 -7.77
CA GLU A 402 27.14 -16.52 -7.77
C GLU A 402 26.91 -17.98 -7.35
N GLY A 403 25.90 -18.21 -6.52
CA GLY A 403 25.65 -19.48 -5.86
C GLY A 403 26.38 -19.61 -4.54
N LEU A 404 25.80 -20.34 -3.59
CA LEU A 404 26.35 -20.54 -2.26
C LEU A 404 27.20 -21.81 -2.19
N LEU A 405 28.28 -21.76 -1.42
CA LEU A 405 29.04 -22.96 -1.03
C LEU A 405 28.19 -23.84 -0.09
N PRO A 406 28.46 -25.16 0.00
CA PRO A 406 27.69 -26.07 0.86
C PRO A 406 27.60 -25.61 2.30
N LEU A 407 28.69 -25.09 2.88
CA LEU A 407 28.71 -24.55 4.23
C LEU A 407 27.88 -23.28 4.37
N GLU A 408 27.99 -22.37 3.44
CA GLU A 408 27.19 -21.12 3.40
C GLU A 408 25.71 -21.42 3.27
N TYR A 409 25.35 -22.40 2.43
CA TYR A 409 23.98 -22.88 2.33
C TYR A 409 23.47 -23.44 3.64
N PHE A 410 24.26 -24.28 4.31
CA PHE A 410 23.90 -24.86 5.61
C PHE A 410 23.65 -23.78 6.67
N ILE A 411 24.56 -22.81 6.81
CA ILE A 411 24.38 -21.65 7.71
C ILE A 411 23.11 -20.89 7.38
N SER A 412 22.81 -20.70 6.10
CA SER A 412 21.59 -20.05 5.63
C SER A 412 20.31 -20.75 6.09
N THR A 413 20.34 -22.08 6.28
CA THR A 413 19.15 -22.84 6.71
C THR A 413 18.72 -22.54 8.14
N TYR A 414 19.63 -22.08 9.00
CA TYR A 414 19.28 -21.67 10.37
C TYR A 414 18.27 -20.54 10.40
N GLY A 415 18.53 -19.47 9.63
CA GLY A 415 17.61 -18.35 9.54
C GLY A 415 16.26 -18.73 8.91
N ALA A 416 16.28 -19.56 7.86
CA ALA A 416 15.04 -20.04 7.24
C ALA A 416 14.20 -20.90 8.20
N ARG A 417 14.85 -21.84 8.90
CA ARG A 417 14.18 -22.71 9.90
C ARG A 417 13.62 -21.89 11.05
N LYS A 418 14.39 -20.94 11.58
CA LYS A 418 13.93 -20.04 12.65
C LYS A 418 12.70 -19.25 12.20
N GLY A 419 12.72 -18.66 10.99
CA GLY A 419 11.58 -17.94 10.45
C GLY A 419 10.32 -18.81 10.34
N LEU A 420 10.44 -20.07 9.91
CA LEU A 420 9.30 -21.00 9.85
C LEU A 420 8.74 -21.32 11.24
N VAL A 421 9.60 -21.57 12.23
CA VAL A 421 9.21 -21.86 13.62
C VAL A 421 8.56 -20.64 14.26
N ASP A 422 9.18 -19.47 14.12
CA ASP A 422 8.66 -18.22 14.68
C ASP A 422 7.29 -17.88 14.08
N THR A 423 7.11 -18.01 12.77
CA THR A 423 5.83 -17.79 12.12
C THR A 423 4.73 -18.70 12.67
N ALA A 424 5.02 -20.00 12.82
CA ALA A 424 4.07 -20.97 13.36
C ALA A 424 3.67 -20.65 14.81
N SER A 425 4.64 -20.31 15.66
CA SER A 425 4.41 -19.98 17.07
C SER A 425 3.67 -18.65 17.24
N HIS A 426 4.10 -17.60 16.56
CA HIS A 426 3.50 -16.28 16.67
C HIS A 426 2.06 -16.22 16.13
N THR A 427 1.71 -17.06 15.14
CA THR A 427 0.33 -17.17 14.66
C THR A 427 -0.62 -17.60 15.78
N SER A 428 -0.23 -18.62 16.56
CA SER A 428 -1.02 -19.11 17.69
C SER A 428 -1.13 -18.08 18.80
N ASP A 429 -0.01 -17.47 19.20
CA ASP A 429 0.06 -16.48 20.28
C ASP A 429 -0.73 -15.22 19.93
N SER A 430 -0.62 -14.73 18.70
CA SER A 430 -1.39 -13.59 18.19
C SER A 430 -2.90 -13.90 18.19
N GLY A 431 -3.30 -15.09 17.76
CA GLY A 431 -4.69 -15.51 17.80
C GLY A 431 -5.27 -15.55 19.22
N TYR A 432 -4.51 -16.08 20.17
CA TYR A 432 -4.93 -16.12 21.57
C TYR A 432 -4.98 -14.71 22.20
N LEU A 433 -4.02 -13.85 21.90
CA LEU A 433 -4.01 -12.45 22.33
C LEU A 433 -5.24 -11.69 21.79
N THR A 434 -5.50 -11.83 20.49
CA THR A 434 -6.67 -11.20 19.85
C THR A 434 -7.97 -11.64 20.51
N ARG A 435 -8.16 -12.94 20.75
CA ARG A 435 -9.34 -13.45 21.45
C ARG A 435 -9.51 -12.82 22.83
N ARG A 436 -8.46 -12.76 23.65
CA ARG A 436 -8.51 -12.15 24.99
C ARG A 436 -8.86 -10.67 24.93
N LEU A 437 -8.30 -9.93 23.95
CA LEU A 437 -8.60 -8.51 23.77
C LEU A 437 -10.07 -8.29 23.35
N VAL A 438 -10.60 -9.14 22.46
CA VAL A 438 -12.00 -9.09 22.05
C VAL A 438 -12.92 -9.41 23.23
N ASP A 439 -12.63 -10.47 24.03
CA ASP A 439 -13.43 -10.86 25.19
C ASP A 439 -13.50 -9.73 26.24
N VAL A 440 -12.42 -8.97 26.42
CA VAL A 440 -12.40 -7.81 27.33
C VAL A 440 -13.04 -6.57 26.69
N GLY A 441 -12.76 -6.32 25.41
CA GLY A 441 -13.21 -5.12 24.72
C GLY A 441 -14.68 -5.11 24.36
N GLN A 442 -15.34 -6.27 24.20
CA GLN A 442 -16.76 -6.36 23.82
C GLN A 442 -17.71 -5.74 24.86
N ASP A 443 -17.31 -5.70 26.12
CA ASP A 443 -18.12 -5.14 27.21
C ASP A 443 -17.93 -3.63 27.38
N VAL A 444 -16.97 -3.04 26.66
CA VAL A 444 -16.68 -1.60 26.71
C VAL A 444 -17.64 -0.85 25.79
N ILE A 445 -18.57 -0.13 26.38
CA ILE A 445 -19.61 0.62 25.69
C ILE A 445 -19.49 2.10 26.06
N VAL A 446 -19.50 2.98 25.05
CA VAL A 446 -19.59 4.44 25.26
C VAL A 446 -21.02 4.75 25.71
N ARG A 447 -21.19 5.27 26.94
CA ARG A 447 -22.49 5.55 27.54
C ARG A 447 -22.86 7.03 27.57
N GLU A 448 -21.90 7.90 27.52
CA GLU A 448 -22.04 9.36 27.58
C GLU A 448 -20.97 10.03 26.70
N GLU A 449 -21.28 11.19 26.19
CA GLU A 449 -20.35 11.93 25.31
C GLU A 449 -19.15 12.49 26.09
N ASP A 450 -19.37 13.02 27.30
CA ASP A 450 -18.33 13.53 28.17
C ASP A 450 -18.55 13.08 29.62
N CYS A 451 -17.57 12.39 30.18
CA CYS A 451 -17.56 11.98 31.59
C CYS A 451 -17.16 13.10 32.57
N GLY A 452 -16.89 14.30 32.08
CA GLY A 452 -16.52 15.47 32.89
C GLY A 452 -15.15 15.36 33.58
N THR A 453 -14.24 14.50 33.11
CA THR A 453 -12.91 14.36 33.71
C THR A 453 -12.07 15.61 33.45
N THR A 454 -11.31 16.03 34.45
CA THR A 454 -10.28 17.07 34.35
C THR A 454 -8.87 16.49 34.41
N GLU A 455 -8.75 15.18 34.52
CA GLU A 455 -7.50 14.45 34.58
C GLU A 455 -7.16 13.89 33.19
N GLY A 456 -5.93 14.10 32.75
CA GLY A 456 -5.40 13.59 31.50
C GLY A 456 -4.04 12.92 31.70
N VAL A 457 -3.58 12.23 30.68
CA VAL A 457 -2.26 11.62 30.63
C VAL A 457 -1.37 12.44 29.71
N THR A 458 -0.14 12.67 30.15
CA THR A 458 0.87 13.40 29.36
C THR A 458 1.61 12.42 28.44
N TYR A 459 1.67 12.75 27.16
CA TYR A 459 2.33 11.97 26.14
C TYR A 459 3.47 12.78 25.51
N ASP A 460 4.54 12.08 25.12
CA ASP A 460 5.63 12.65 24.33
C ASP A 460 5.20 12.73 22.86
N LEU A 461 5.46 13.89 22.21
CA LEU A 461 5.17 14.12 20.80
C LEU A 461 6.15 13.40 19.88
N ILE A 462 7.35 13.13 20.37
CA ILE A 462 8.42 12.44 19.65
C ILE A 462 8.76 11.17 20.41
N LEU A 463 8.83 10.06 19.72
CA LEU A 463 9.22 8.75 20.27
C LEU A 463 10.74 8.69 20.51
N GLU A 464 11.20 7.72 21.28
CA GLU A 464 12.62 7.45 21.51
C GLU A 464 13.41 7.17 20.21
N SER A 465 12.72 6.71 19.15
CA SER A 465 13.27 6.52 17.80
C SER A 465 13.57 7.83 17.06
N GLY A 466 13.07 8.96 17.55
CA GLY A 466 13.13 10.26 16.87
C GLY A 466 11.93 10.54 15.94
N ASP A 467 11.02 9.60 15.78
CA ASP A 467 9.84 9.75 14.94
C ASP A 467 8.70 10.46 15.66
N ILE A 468 7.79 11.08 14.90
CA ILE A 468 6.57 11.69 15.44
C ILE A 468 5.66 10.57 15.97
N ASN A 469 5.10 10.78 17.16
CA ASN A 469 4.17 9.84 17.78
C ASN A 469 2.79 9.90 17.12
N ALA A 470 2.63 9.19 16.00
CA ALA A 470 1.39 9.14 15.23
C ALA A 470 0.20 8.50 15.99
N ASP A 471 0.44 7.76 17.07
CA ASP A 471 -0.61 7.15 17.91
C ASP A 471 -1.45 8.19 18.69
N LEU A 472 -1.02 9.44 18.67
CA LEU A 472 -1.74 10.56 19.29
C LEU A 472 -2.85 11.10 18.38
N VAL A 473 -2.84 10.80 17.09
CA VAL A 473 -3.90 11.20 16.15
C VAL A 473 -5.23 10.58 16.58
N GLY A 474 -6.30 11.38 16.55
CA GLY A 474 -7.62 10.99 17.02
C GLY A 474 -7.87 11.20 18.52
N ARG A 475 -6.87 11.63 19.29
CA ARG A 475 -7.04 11.94 20.72
C ARG A 475 -7.47 13.39 20.95
N CYS A 476 -8.16 13.61 22.06
CA CYS A 476 -8.76 14.89 22.44
C CYS A 476 -7.90 15.63 23.47
N PHE A 477 -7.76 16.94 23.31
CA PHE A 477 -7.07 17.79 24.29
C PHE A 477 -7.92 17.98 25.55
N ILE A 478 -7.27 17.94 26.71
CA ILE A 478 -7.96 18.15 28.00
C ILE A 478 -7.86 19.60 28.49
N GLU A 479 -6.91 20.34 27.95
CA GLU A 479 -6.65 21.75 28.24
C GLU A 479 -6.17 22.44 26.97
N ASP A 480 -6.20 23.76 26.93
CA ASP A 480 -5.70 24.54 25.80
C ASP A 480 -4.21 24.31 25.61
N VAL A 481 -3.80 24.03 24.37
CA VAL A 481 -2.39 23.87 24.00
C VAL A 481 -1.84 25.21 23.59
N VAL A 482 -0.92 25.72 24.39
CA VAL A 482 -0.32 27.05 24.22
C VAL A 482 1.13 26.91 23.80
N ALA A 483 1.53 27.60 22.73
CA ALA A 483 2.92 27.68 22.29
C ALA A 483 3.77 28.53 23.25
N ALA A 484 5.08 28.46 23.13
CA ALA A 484 6.02 29.21 23.97
C ALA A 484 5.88 30.75 23.88
N ASP A 485 5.30 31.23 22.79
CA ASP A 485 5.00 32.66 22.54
C ASP A 485 3.65 33.14 23.16
N GLY A 486 2.89 32.24 23.78
CA GLY A 486 1.58 32.51 24.36
C GLY A 486 0.40 32.35 23.38
N THR A 487 0.64 31.96 22.14
CA THR A 487 -0.42 31.71 21.15
C THR A 487 -1.11 30.38 21.44
N VAL A 488 -2.44 30.36 21.47
CA VAL A 488 -3.22 29.12 21.59
C VAL A 488 -3.21 28.41 20.25
N LEU A 489 -2.63 27.22 20.19
CA LEU A 489 -2.57 26.39 18.99
C LEU A 489 -3.83 25.55 18.80
N PHE A 490 -4.34 24.98 19.89
CA PHE A 490 -5.54 24.15 19.94
C PHE A 490 -6.31 24.43 21.22
N HIS A 491 -7.63 24.40 21.11
CA HIS A 491 -8.50 24.57 22.26
C HIS A 491 -8.80 23.25 22.97
N LYS A 492 -9.17 23.38 24.24
CA LYS A 492 -9.71 22.25 25.02
C LYS A 492 -10.85 21.60 24.24
N ASP A 493 -10.91 20.26 24.31
CA ASP A 493 -11.92 19.39 23.68
C ASP A 493 -11.82 19.30 22.14
N GLU A 494 -10.85 19.96 21.51
CA GLU A 494 -10.49 19.69 20.11
C GLU A 494 -9.72 18.36 19.98
N TYR A 495 -9.73 17.80 18.77
CA TYR A 495 -9.04 16.56 18.44
C TYR A 495 -7.79 16.82 17.63
N ILE A 496 -6.79 15.96 17.79
CA ILE A 496 -5.65 15.88 16.86
C ILE A 496 -6.16 15.17 15.60
N GLU A 497 -6.44 15.92 14.54
CA GLU A 497 -7.03 15.34 13.33
C GLU A 497 -5.99 14.63 12.45
N ARG A 498 -4.79 15.21 12.35
CA ARG A 498 -3.75 14.77 11.40
C ARG A 498 -2.35 14.85 12.02
N GLU A 499 -1.42 14.15 11.42
CA GLU A 499 0.01 14.26 11.77
C GLU A 499 0.55 15.70 11.59
N ALA A 500 -0.05 16.49 10.69
CA ALA A 500 0.29 17.90 10.53
C ALA A 500 0.04 18.74 11.80
N ASP A 501 -0.94 18.37 12.62
CA ASP A 501 -1.22 19.06 13.88
C ASP A 501 -0.17 18.75 14.94
N LEU A 502 0.36 17.52 14.93
CA LEU A 502 1.52 17.14 15.75
C LEU A 502 2.76 17.93 15.34
N LYS A 503 3.00 18.09 14.03
CA LYS A 503 4.11 18.90 13.52
C LYS A 503 3.99 20.36 13.95
N LYS A 504 2.81 20.96 13.86
CA LYS A 504 2.58 22.33 14.34
C LYS A 504 2.96 22.51 15.82
N MET A 505 2.63 21.52 16.66
CA MET A 505 3.00 21.56 18.08
C MET A 505 4.51 21.42 18.29
N ILE A 506 5.17 20.53 17.53
CA ILE A 506 6.62 20.33 17.57
C ILE A 506 7.36 21.59 17.09
N ASP A 507 6.91 22.18 15.98
CA ASP A 507 7.48 23.40 15.40
C ASP A 507 7.31 24.61 16.35
N ALA A 508 6.25 24.61 17.16
CA ALA A 508 6.04 25.59 18.24
C ALA A 508 6.88 25.32 19.50
N GLY A 509 7.75 24.30 19.47
CA GLY A 509 8.70 23.99 20.57
C GLY A 509 8.13 23.11 21.67
N LEU A 510 6.96 22.50 21.48
CA LEU A 510 6.37 21.58 22.44
C LEU A 510 6.99 20.18 22.30
N THR A 511 7.31 19.56 23.42
CA THR A 511 7.81 18.16 23.45
C THR A 511 6.78 17.18 24.01
N LYS A 512 5.83 17.69 24.79
CA LYS A 512 4.80 16.88 25.47
C LYS A 512 3.44 17.56 25.36
N VAL A 513 2.40 16.76 25.36
CA VAL A 513 1.01 17.21 25.35
C VAL A 513 0.17 16.39 26.32
N LYS A 514 -0.81 17.04 26.97
CA LYS A 514 -1.72 16.39 27.90
C LYS A 514 -3.07 16.11 27.22
N LEU A 515 -3.42 14.85 27.13
CA LEU A 515 -4.59 14.37 26.38
C LEU A 515 -5.55 13.60 27.27
N ARG A 516 -6.81 13.53 26.88
CA ARG A 516 -7.80 12.62 27.49
C ARG A 516 -7.38 11.18 27.29
N ALA A 517 -7.56 10.35 28.30
CA ALA A 517 -7.26 8.93 28.26
C ALA A 517 -8.36 8.11 28.94
N LEU A 518 -8.56 6.88 28.45
CA LEU A 518 -9.53 5.95 29.05
C LEU A 518 -9.19 5.63 30.52
N LEU A 519 -7.92 5.65 30.89
CA LEU A 519 -7.46 5.40 32.25
C LEU A 519 -7.96 6.43 33.28
N THR A 520 -8.28 7.65 32.83
CA THR A 520 -8.79 8.75 33.66
C THR A 520 -10.28 9.01 33.47
N CYS A 521 -10.96 8.10 32.74
CA CYS A 521 -12.40 8.19 32.52
C CYS A 521 -13.16 8.01 33.83
N ARG A 522 -14.17 8.88 34.09
CA ARG A 522 -15.04 8.85 35.28
C ARG A 522 -16.43 8.29 34.98
N SER A 523 -16.71 7.87 33.75
CA SER A 523 -17.96 7.20 33.39
C SER A 523 -18.10 5.90 34.19
N LYS A 524 -19.31 5.63 34.71
CA LYS A 524 -19.62 4.46 35.55
C LYS A 524 -20.17 3.30 34.72
#